data_daf1e996bd8a586ab3607cff45622a5e
#
_entry.id   daf1e996bd8a586ab3607cff45622a5e
#
_cell.length_a   1.000
_cell.length_b   1.000
_cell.length_c   1.000
_cell.angle_alpha   90.00
_cell.angle_beta   90.00
_cell.angle_gamma   90.00
#
_symmetry.space_group_name_H-M   'P 1'
#
loop_
_entity.id
_entity.type
_entity.pdbx_description
1 polymer ?
#
loop_
_entity_poly.entity_id
_entity_poly.type
_entity_poly.pdbx_seq_one_letter_code
_entity_poly.pdbx_strand_id
1 'polypeptide(L)'
;TLREQVLPALIEARGGARQLRIWSAAASTGQEPYSIAMILKDMQAKIQGWRLDIIGTDLSHEVLEKARAGMYSQFEVQRGLPIQMLVKYFKQIGEMWQIDAGLRAMVNFQPGNLLERFDSLGKFDIIFCRNVLIYFDQETKKDILERMVRQMPEDGMLFLGSAETVLGVTDQLAAVKGLRGVYCKKTLLTAATASRPATTAPLTAKTA
;
A
#
# COMPACT_ATOMS: atom_id res chain seq x y z
N THR A 1 5.77 1.85 -9.35
CA THR A 1 4.63 2.68 -8.86
C THR A 1 4.86 3.12 -7.41
N LEU A 2 4.88 2.21 -6.40
CA LEU A 2 5.03 2.59 -5.00
C LEU A 2 6.30 3.45 -4.76
N ARG A 3 7.48 2.95 -5.15
CA ARG A 3 8.80 3.58 -4.93
C ARG A 3 8.98 4.90 -5.70
N GLU A 4 8.44 4.98 -6.92
CA GLU A 4 8.77 6.05 -7.85
C GLU A 4 7.74 7.18 -7.86
N GLN A 5 6.51 6.89 -7.46
CA GLN A 5 5.39 7.82 -7.63
C GLN A 5 4.66 8.08 -6.30
N VAL A 6 4.19 7.03 -5.62
CA VAL A 6 3.35 7.20 -4.43
C VAL A 6 4.16 7.63 -3.20
N LEU A 7 5.25 6.92 -2.90
CA LEU A 7 6.09 7.28 -1.74
C LEU A 7 6.70 8.67 -1.84
N PRO A 8 7.27 9.13 -2.97
CA PRO A 8 7.80 10.49 -3.06
C PRO A 8 6.75 11.56 -2.77
N ALA A 9 5.54 11.43 -3.31
CA ALA A 9 4.44 12.37 -3.07
C ALA A 9 4.00 12.39 -1.59
N LEU A 10 3.86 11.20 -0.96
CA LEU A 10 3.50 11.12 0.45
C LEU A 10 4.62 11.60 1.38
N ILE A 11 5.88 11.35 1.05
CA ILE A 11 7.03 11.86 1.82
C ILE A 11 7.02 13.39 1.80
N GLU A 12 6.78 14.01 0.67
CA GLU A 12 6.64 15.47 0.56
C GLU A 12 5.47 15.97 1.42
N ALA A 13 4.28 15.36 1.27
CA ALA A 13 3.08 15.73 2.02
C ALA A 13 3.21 15.52 3.54
N ARG A 14 4.02 14.57 3.99
CA ARG A 14 4.23 14.22 5.41
C ARG A 14 5.51 14.80 6.00
N GLY A 15 6.22 15.69 5.30
CA GLY A 15 7.49 16.28 5.74
C GLY A 15 7.45 16.90 7.14
N GLY A 16 6.33 17.50 7.53
CA GLY A 16 6.10 18.05 8.87
C GLY A 16 5.88 16.98 9.95
N ALA A 17 5.07 15.95 9.65
CA ALA A 17 4.72 14.89 10.60
C ALA A 17 5.82 13.83 10.73
N ARG A 18 6.63 13.62 9.68
CA ARG A 18 7.67 12.60 9.57
C ARG A 18 7.21 11.21 10.00
N GLN A 19 6.00 10.87 9.61
CA GLN A 19 5.38 9.58 9.90
C GLN A 19 4.73 9.02 8.66
N LEU A 20 4.85 7.71 8.46
CA LEU A 20 4.18 6.98 7.41
C LEU A 20 3.64 5.68 7.97
N ARG A 21 2.34 5.44 7.81
CA ARG A 21 1.66 4.23 8.22
C ARG A 21 1.15 3.46 7.02
N ILE A 22 1.49 2.20 6.93
CA ILE A 22 1.16 1.30 5.81
C ILE A 22 0.50 0.04 6.36
N TRP A 23 -0.60 -0.35 5.75
CA TRP A 23 -1.32 -1.58 6.08
C TRP A 23 -1.34 -2.53 4.88
N SER A 24 -0.85 -3.75 5.07
CA SER A 24 -1.03 -4.87 4.16
C SER A 24 -2.13 -5.76 4.70
N ALA A 25 -3.33 -5.65 4.12
CA ALA A 25 -4.50 -6.41 4.48
C ALA A 25 -4.49 -7.75 3.72
N ALA A 26 -4.66 -8.86 4.42
CA ALA A 26 -4.42 -10.23 3.93
C ALA A 26 -2.95 -10.44 3.51
N ALA A 27 -2.04 -10.23 4.46
CA ALA A 27 -0.60 -10.24 4.25
C ALA A 27 -0.02 -11.63 3.93
N SER A 28 -0.80 -12.69 4.11
CA SER A 28 -0.39 -14.08 3.91
C SER A 28 0.93 -14.38 4.62
N THR A 29 1.87 -15.03 3.96
CA THR A 29 3.18 -15.36 4.52
C THR A 29 4.19 -14.21 4.47
N GLY A 30 3.75 -12.97 4.28
CA GLY A 30 4.52 -11.75 4.54
C GLY A 30 5.31 -11.18 3.36
N GLN A 31 5.24 -11.75 2.15
CA GLN A 31 6.04 -11.28 1.01
C GLN A 31 5.71 -9.83 0.62
N GLU A 32 4.44 -9.43 0.66
CA GLU A 32 4.04 -8.07 0.32
C GLU A 32 4.54 -7.04 1.34
N PRO A 33 4.27 -7.15 2.66
CA PRO A 33 4.79 -6.20 3.63
C PRO A 33 6.32 -6.18 3.69
N TYR A 34 7.00 -7.29 3.48
CA TYR A 34 8.46 -7.29 3.39
C TYR A 34 8.98 -6.61 2.12
N SER A 35 8.28 -6.74 0.99
CA SER A 35 8.62 -5.97 -0.22
C SER A 35 8.50 -4.46 0.02
N ILE A 36 7.49 -4.03 0.76
CA ILE A 36 7.33 -2.65 1.19
C ILE A 36 8.48 -2.22 2.11
N ALA A 37 8.82 -3.05 3.11
CA ALA A 37 9.92 -2.78 4.03
C ALA A 37 11.27 -2.64 3.30
N MET A 38 11.56 -3.50 2.33
CA MET A 38 12.76 -3.41 1.49
C MET A 38 12.81 -2.09 0.71
N ILE A 39 11.70 -1.66 0.11
CA ILE A 39 11.60 -0.39 -0.62
C ILE A 39 11.88 0.79 0.33
N LEU A 40 11.27 0.80 1.50
CA LEU A 40 11.49 1.87 2.49
C LEU A 40 12.93 1.87 3.02
N LYS A 41 13.52 0.69 3.22
CA LYS A 41 14.94 0.56 3.59
C LYS A 41 15.87 1.13 2.53
N ASP A 42 15.59 0.89 1.25
CA ASP A 42 16.34 1.47 0.13
C ASP A 42 16.18 3.01 0.05
N MET A 43 15.06 3.54 0.53
CA MET A 43 14.78 4.97 0.56
C MET A 43 15.20 5.64 1.87
N GLN A 44 15.89 4.95 2.77
CA GLN A 44 16.22 5.40 4.13
C GLN A 44 16.84 6.80 4.17
N ALA A 45 17.66 7.17 3.20
CA ALA A 45 18.26 8.52 3.14
C ALA A 45 17.21 9.63 3.02
N LYS A 46 16.07 9.37 2.38
CA LYS A 46 14.97 10.34 2.20
C LYS A 46 14.02 10.42 3.40
N ILE A 47 14.01 9.39 4.23
CA ILE A 47 13.10 9.23 5.37
C ILE A 47 13.85 9.02 6.68
N GLN A 48 15.06 9.57 6.76
CA GLN A 48 15.87 9.50 7.99
C GLN A 48 15.14 10.22 9.14
N GLY A 49 15.02 9.51 10.28
CA GLY A 49 14.32 10.02 11.46
C GLY A 49 12.78 9.98 11.36
N TRP A 50 12.23 9.29 10.34
CA TRP A 50 10.80 9.07 10.23
C TRP A 50 10.33 7.90 11.09
N ARG A 51 9.12 8.03 11.61
CA ARG A 51 8.39 6.91 12.21
C ARG A 51 7.68 6.13 11.10
N LEU A 52 8.12 4.90 10.88
CA LEU A 52 7.53 3.98 9.92
C LEU A 52 6.75 2.90 10.67
N ASP A 53 5.51 2.69 10.29
CA ASP A 53 4.63 1.68 10.89
C ASP A 53 4.03 0.83 9.77
N ILE A 54 4.53 -0.39 9.60
CA ILE A 54 4.03 -1.36 8.63
C ILE A 54 3.27 -2.44 9.38
N ILE A 55 1.97 -2.53 9.14
CA ILE A 55 1.12 -3.56 9.76
C ILE A 55 0.72 -4.56 8.67
N GLY A 56 0.94 -5.83 8.94
CA GLY A 56 0.43 -6.95 8.15
C GLY A 56 -0.67 -7.68 8.93
N THR A 57 -1.87 -7.80 8.36
CA THR A 57 -2.94 -8.57 8.98
C THR A 57 -3.34 -9.75 8.11
N ASP A 58 -3.68 -10.86 8.74
CA ASP A 58 -4.27 -12.02 8.08
C ASP A 58 -5.20 -12.76 9.02
N LEU A 59 -6.17 -13.49 8.46
CA LEU A 59 -7.08 -14.32 9.24
C LEU A 59 -6.38 -15.56 9.82
N SER A 60 -5.42 -16.12 9.08
CA SER A 60 -4.72 -17.35 9.44
C SER A 60 -3.53 -17.09 10.36
N HIS A 61 -3.60 -17.58 11.59
CA HIS A 61 -2.49 -17.56 12.52
C HIS A 61 -1.25 -18.30 11.98
N GLU A 62 -1.46 -19.41 11.26
CA GLU A 62 -0.36 -20.20 10.70
C GLU A 62 0.47 -19.40 9.69
N VAL A 63 -0.18 -18.67 8.77
CA VAL A 63 0.56 -17.85 7.79
C VAL A 63 1.25 -16.67 8.47
N LEU A 64 0.68 -16.12 9.52
CA LEU A 64 1.32 -15.04 10.30
C LEU A 64 2.56 -15.53 11.05
N GLU A 65 2.57 -16.75 11.57
CA GLU A 65 3.79 -17.34 12.16
C GLU A 65 4.89 -17.54 11.10
N LYS A 66 4.52 -18.03 9.91
CA LYS A 66 5.47 -18.10 8.77
C LYS A 66 5.99 -16.72 8.38
N ALA A 67 5.11 -15.72 8.33
CA ALA A 67 5.47 -14.34 8.05
C ALA A 67 6.48 -13.80 9.09
N ARG A 68 6.23 -14.00 10.39
CA ARG A 68 7.13 -13.58 11.48
C ARG A 68 8.48 -14.29 11.42
N ALA A 69 8.49 -15.56 11.07
CA ALA A 69 9.73 -16.32 10.89
C ALA A 69 10.56 -15.78 9.72
N GLY A 70 9.90 -15.28 8.67
CA GLY A 70 10.54 -14.73 7.48
C GLY A 70 11.40 -15.74 6.74
N MET A 71 10.98 -17.01 6.76
CA MET A 71 11.67 -18.13 6.11
C MET A 71 10.92 -18.52 4.83
N TYR A 72 11.66 -18.57 3.73
CA TYR A 72 11.10 -18.83 2.40
C TYR A 72 11.92 -19.91 1.67
N SER A 73 11.25 -20.73 0.91
CA SER A 73 11.89 -21.70 0.01
C SER A 73 12.56 -20.99 -1.17
N GLN A 74 13.45 -21.69 -1.85
CA GLN A 74 14.06 -21.23 -3.10
C GLN A 74 13.00 -20.81 -4.14
N PHE A 75 11.91 -21.59 -4.25
CA PHE A 75 10.82 -21.30 -5.17
C PHE A 75 10.11 -19.99 -4.84
N GLU A 76 9.83 -19.73 -3.57
CA GLU A 76 9.14 -18.51 -3.11
C GLU A 76 9.97 -17.24 -3.37
N VAL A 77 11.28 -17.27 -3.11
CA VAL A 77 12.15 -16.10 -3.36
C VAL A 77 12.43 -15.86 -4.84
N GLN A 78 12.37 -16.89 -5.68
CA GLN A 78 12.50 -16.73 -7.14
C GLN A 78 11.24 -16.16 -7.79
N ARG A 79 10.12 -16.20 -7.12
CA ARG A 79 8.83 -15.80 -7.66
C ARG A 79 8.63 -14.28 -7.60
N GLY A 80 9.40 -13.56 -8.43
CA GLY A 80 9.25 -12.12 -8.64
C GLY A 80 10.14 -11.22 -7.77
N LEU A 81 10.98 -11.78 -6.89
CA LEU A 81 11.99 -11.00 -6.18
C LEU A 81 13.24 -10.82 -7.07
N PRO A 82 13.68 -9.57 -7.35
CA PRO A 82 14.93 -9.34 -8.07
C PRO A 82 16.13 -9.94 -7.33
N ILE A 83 17.06 -10.55 -8.07
CA ILE A 83 18.23 -11.23 -7.48
C ILE A 83 19.05 -10.30 -6.58
N GLN A 84 19.16 -9.02 -6.93
CA GLN A 84 19.88 -8.03 -6.12
C GLN A 84 19.23 -7.83 -4.75
N MET A 85 17.90 -7.90 -4.68
CA MET A 85 17.15 -7.81 -3.42
C MET A 85 17.31 -9.07 -2.59
N LEU A 86 17.32 -10.24 -3.25
CA LEU A 86 17.59 -11.50 -2.58
C LEU A 86 18.99 -11.50 -1.90
N VAL A 87 20.03 -11.17 -2.65
CA VAL A 87 21.41 -11.15 -2.13
C VAL A 87 21.59 -10.08 -1.04
N LYS A 88 20.89 -8.96 -1.17
CA LYS A 88 20.99 -7.84 -0.23
C LYS A 88 20.27 -8.07 1.09
N TYR A 89 19.10 -8.72 1.04
CA TYR A 89 18.17 -8.76 2.17
C TYR A 89 17.87 -10.14 2.71
N PHE A 90 18.44 -11.19 2.11
CA PHE A 90 18.21 -12.55 2.58
C PHE A 90 19.55 -13.27 2.83
N LYS A 91 19.51 -14.19 3.76
CA LYS A 91 20.59 -15.12 4.03
C LYS A 91 20.10 -16.55 3.83
N GLN A 92 20.86 -17.35 3.10
CA GLN A 92 20.55 -18.77 2.96
C GLN A 92 20.88 -19.52 4.24
N ILE A 93 19.94 -20.33 4.71
CA ILE A 93 20.06 -21.18 5.90
C ILE A 93 19.60 -22.58 5.48
N GLY A 94 20.55 -23.46 5.20
CA GLY A 94 20.26 -24.78 4.59
C GLY A 94 19.59 -24.60 3.23
N GLU A 95 18.42 -25.19 3.05
CA GLU A 95 17.63 -25.08 1.81
C GLU A 95 16.66 -23.88 1.79
N MET A 96 16.63 -23.10 2.87
CA MET A 96 15.72 -21.97 3.03
C MET A 96 16.45 -20.63 2.98
N TRP A 97 15.69 -19.58 2.70
CA TRP A 97 16.13 -18.20 2.72
C TRP A 97 15.44 -17.43 3.84
N GLN A 98 16.22 -16.85 4.74
CA GLN A 98 15.71 -16.01 5.79
C GLN A 98 15.89 -14.54 5.45
N ILE A 99 14.84 -13.76 5.54
CA ILE A 99 14.90 -12.30 5.40
C ILE A 99 15.63 -11.66 6.58
N ASP A 100 16.33 -10.57 6.33
CA ASP A 100 17.09 -9.80 7.32
C ASP A 100 16.28 -9.46 8.58
N ALA A 101 16.88 -9.58 9.74
CA ALA A 101 16.24 -9.34 11.03
C ALA A 101 15.75 -7.89 11.19
N GLY A 102 16.49 -6.92 10.63
CA GLY A 102 16.10 -5.52 10.65
C GLY A 102 14.84 -5.28 9.82
N LEU A 103 14.67 -5.96 8.68
CA LEU A 103 13.43 -5.88 7.90
C LEU A 103 12.26 -6.58 8.61
N ARG A 104 12.51 -7.72 9.28
CA ARG A 104 11.49 -8.38 10.10
C ARG A 104 10.97 -7.48 11.21
N ALA A 105 11.85 -6.74 11.86
CA ALA A 105 11.49 -5.78 12.90
C ALA A 105 10.70 -4.56 12.40
N MET A 106 10.71 -4.27 11.09
CA MET A 106 9.93 -3.17 10.49
C MET A 106 8.44 -3.51 10.32
N VAL A 107 8.06 -4.79 10.37
CA VAL A 107 6.70 -5.23 10.09
C VAL A 107 6.07 -5.82 11.34
N ASN A 108 4.92 -5.28 11.73
CA ASN A 108 4.11 -5.84 12.82
C ASN A 108 2.99 -6.72 12.25
N PHE A 109 3.10 -8.02 12.44
CA PHE A 109 2.08 -8.98 12.01
C PHE A 109 1.10 -9.25 13.14
N GLN A 110 -0.20 -9.14 12.84
CA GLN A 110 -1.27 -9.40 13.80
C GLN A 110 -2.49 -10.05 13.14
N PRO A 111 -3.28 -10.83 13.88
CA PRO A 111 -4.54 -11.36 13.38
C PRO A 111 -5.48 -10.25 12.93
N GLY A 112 -6.22 -10.49 11.86
CA GLY A 112 -7.23 -9.56 11.38
C GLY A 112 -8.15 -10.21 10.37
N ASN A 113 -9.45 -10.00 10.57
CA ASN A 113 -10.50 -10.47 9.68
C ASN A 113 -11.12 -9.27 8.95
N LEU A 114 -11.09 -9.26 7.63
CA LEU A 114 -11.68 -8.19 6.82
C LEU A 114 -13.20 -8.09 6.98
N LEU A 115 -13.85 -9.15 7.44
CA LEU A 115 -15.30 -9.15 7.74
C LEU A 115 -15.63 -8.53 9.10
N GLU A 116 -14.64 -8.36 9.97
CA GLU A 116 -14.78 -7.72 11.29
C GLU A 116 -14.36 -6.26 11.27
N ARG A 117 -14.57 -5.56 12.39
CA ARG A 117 -14.15 -4.16 12.54
C ARG A 117 -12.64 -4.06 12.71
N PHE A 118 -12.03 -3.13 11.99
CA PHE A 118 -10.61 -2.82 12.08
C PHE A 118 -10.32 -1.34 12.41
N ASP A 119 -11.32 -0.65 12.94
CA ASP A 119 -11.18 0.78 13.31
C ASP A 119 -10.08 1.01 14.35
N SER A 120 -9.82 0.03 15.21
CA SER A 120 -8.76 0.06 16.23
C SER A 120 -7.34 0.14 15.65
N LEU A 121 -7.16 -0.24 14.38
CA LEU A 121 -5.86 -0.11 13.71
C LEU A 121 -5.47 1.34 13.44
N GLY A 122 -6.44 2.27 13.46
CA GLY A 122 -6.23 3.68 13.17
C GLY A 122 -6.08 3.98 11.68
N LYS A 123 -5.60 5.17 11.34
CA LYS A 123 -5.49 5.63 9.95
C LYS A 123 -4.18 5.19 9.30
N PHE A 124 -4.23 4.96 7.98
CA PHE A 124 -3.08 4.54 7.17
C PHE A 124 -2.94 5.41 5.93
N ASP A 125 -1.73 5.87 5.66
CA ASP A 125 -1.39 6.62 4.45
C ASP A 125 -1.48 5.75 3.20
N ILE A 126 -1.15 4.47 3.34
CA ILE A 126 -1.25 3.48 2.27
C ILE A 126 -1.88 2.20 2.80
N ILE A 127 -2.87 1.69 2.07
CA ILE A 127 -3.46 0.37 2.31
C ILE A 127 -3.22 -0.51 1.08
N PHE A 128 -2.70 -1.71 1.31
CA PHE A 128 -2.66 -2.78 0.31
C PHE A 128 -3.75 -3.79 0.65
N CYS A 129 -4.68 -4.00 -0.27
CA CYS A 129 -5.72 -5.04 -0.17
C CYS A 129 -5.76 -5.78 -1.50
N ARG A 130 -4.83 -6.70 -1.69
CA ARG A 130 -4.58 -7.30 -2.99
C ARG A 130 -4.83 -8.80 -2.98
N ASN A 131 -5.51 -9.25 -4.04
CA ASN A 131 -5.77 -10.66 -4.28
C ASN A 131 -6.58 -11.35 -3.16
N VAL A 132 -7.45 -10.61 -2.49
CA VAL A 132 -8.32 -11.09 -1.41
C VAL A 132 -9.78 -10.73 -1.65
N LEU A 133 -10.08 -9.57 -2.24
CA LEU A 133 -11.46 -9.18 -2.52
C LEU A 133 -12.13 -10.10 -3.54
N ILE A 134 -11.36 -10.77 -4.38
CA ILE A 134 -11.86 -11.75 -5.36
C ILE A 134 -12.69 -12.89 -4.74
N TYR A 135 -12.52 -13.15 -3.45
CA TYR A 135 -13.22 -14.22 -2.73
C TYR A 135 -14.56 -13.80 -2.12
N PHE A 136 -14.91 -12.50 -2.19
CA PHE A 136 -16.13 -11.96 -1.61
C PHE A 136 -17.16 -11.61 -2.68
N ASP A 137 -18.45 -11.61 -2.29
CA ASP A 137 -19.52 -11.07 -3.11
C ASP A 137 -19.45 -9.53 -3.19
N GLN A 138 -20.31 -8.94 -4.03
CA GLN A 138 -20.29 -7.52 -4.34
C GLN A 138 -20.59 -6.63 -3.13
N GLU A 139 -21.54 -7.04 -2.30
CA GLU A 139 -21.96 -6.28 -1.12
C GLU A 139 -20.87 -6.28 -0.05
N THR A 140 -20.30 -7.44 0.20
CA THR A 140 -19.16 -7.60 1.13
C THR A 140 -17.94 -6.82 0.67
N LYS A 141 -17.62 -6.84 -0.65
CA LYS A 141 -16.54 -6.00 -1.21
C LYS A 141 -16.76 -4.52 -0.94
N LYS A 142 -17.99 -4.05 -1.16
CA LYS A 142 -18.37 -2.65 -0.93
C LYS A 142 -18.16 -2.29 0.54
N ASP A 143 -18.68 -3.08 1.47
CA ASP A 143 -18.54 -2.82 2.90
C ASP A 143 -17.06 -2.77 3.33
N ILE A 144 -16.24 -3.74 2.90
CA ILE A 144 -14.79 -3.76 3.20
C ILE A 144 -14.12 -2.48 2.67
N LEU A 145 -14.35 -2.12 1.41
CA LEU A 145 -13.73 -0.95 0.78
C LEU A 145 -14.15 0.35 1.48
N GLU A 146 -15.42 0.51 1.82
CA GLU A 146 -15.93 1.70 2.51
C GLU A 146 -15.39 1.82 3.94
N ARG A 147 -15.18 0.69 4.63
CA ARG A 147 -14.48 0.67 5.92
C ARG A 147 -13.01 1.04 5.78
N MET A 148 -12.31 0.57 4.73
CA MET A 148 -10.93 0.98 4.44
C MET A 148 -10.83 2.47 4.12
N VAL A 149 -11.77 3.04 3.37
CA VAL A 149 -11.82 4.49 3.10
C VAL A 149 -11.86 5.30 4.41
N ARG A 150 -12.60 4.83 5.42
CA ARG A 150 -12.62 5.48 6.74
C ARG A 150 -11.28 5.43 7.46
N GLN A 151 -10.42 4.44 7.15
CA GLN A 151 -9.06 4.32 7.71
C GLN A 151 -8.00 5.10 6.90
N MET A 152 -8.38 5.79 5.84
CA MET A 152 -7.44 6.59 5.04
C MET A 152 -7.57 8.09 5.40
N PRO A 153 -6.47 8.86 5.43
CA PRO A 153 -6.54 10.32 5.31
C PRO A 153 -7.07 10.72 3.92
N GLU A 154 -7.31 12.03 3.71
CA GLU A 154 -7.88 12.49 2.42
C GLU A 154 -6.96 12.19 1.22
N ASP A 155 -5.68 12.24 1.41
CA ASP A 155 -4.65 11.94 0.40
C ASP A 155 -4.08 10.51 0.47
N GLY A 156 -4.73 9.63 1.26
CA GLY A 156 -4.36 8.23 1.38
C GLY A 156 -4.55 7.44 0.08
N MET A 157 -3.77 6.39 -0.08
CA MET A 157 -3.76 5.55 -1.28
C MET A 157 -4.12 4.10 -0.95
N LEU A 158 -4.97 3.51 -1.80
CA LEU A 158 -5.35 2.10 -1.74
C LEU A 158 -4.78 1.36 -2.96
N PHE A 159 -4.08 0.27 -2.71
CA PHE A 159 -3.58 -0.65 -3.75
C PHE A 159 -4.43 -1.90 -3.78
N LEU A 160 -4.94 -2.25 -4.96
CA LEU A 160 -5.67 -3.50 -5.23
C LEU A 160 -4.88 -4.41 -6.17
N GLY A 161 -5.23 -5.69 -6.19
CA GLY A 161 -4.70 -6.65 -7.14
C GLY A 161 -5.16 -6.38 -8.58
N SER A 162 -4.47 -6.96 -9.56
CA SER A 162 -4.74 -6.71 -10.98
C SER A 162 -6.12 -7.13 -11.48
N ALA A 163 -6.76 -8.07 -10.79
CA ALA A 163 -8.10 -8.56 -11.08
C ALA A 163 -9.18 -7.87 -10.24
N GLU A 164 -8.82 -6.90 -9.42
CA GLU A 164 -9.71 -6.22 -8.50
C GLU A 164 -9.94 -4.78 -8.94
N THR A 165 -11.14 -4.26 -8.71
CA THR A 165 -11.52 -2.90 -9.07
C THR A 165 -12.52 -2.33 -8.06
N VAL A 166 -12.55 -1.01 -7.95
CA VAL A 166 -13.60 -0.29 -7.22
C VAL A 166 -14.78 0.10 -8.12
N LEU A 167 -14.59 0.01 -9.44
CA LEU A 167 -15.61 0.41 -10.41
C LEU A 167 -16.84 -0.50 -10.29
N GLY A 168 -18.01 0.12 -10.11
CA GLY A 168 -19.26 -0.60 -9.87
C GLY A 168 -19.37 -1.22 -8.46
N VAL A 169 -18.41 -0.99 -7.56
CA VAL A 169 -18.42 -1.47 -6.18
C VAL A 169 -18.70 -0.34 -5.20
N THR A 170 -17.95 0.77 -5.29
CA THR A 170 -18.14 1.94 -4.42
C THR A 170 -17.87 3.24 -5.15
N ASP A 171 -18.61 4.28 -4.79
CA ASP A 171 -18.43 5.64 -5.32
C ASP A 171 -17.48 6.51 -4.49
N GLN A 172 -16.96 5.99 -3.37
CA GLN A 172 -16.08 6.74 -2.46
C GLN A 172 -14.62 6.77 -2.95
N LEU A 173 -14.25 5.84 -3.83
CA LEU A 173 -12.90 5.68 -4.37
C LEU A 173 -12.88 5.98 -5.87
N ALA A 174 -11.75 6.50 -6.34
CA ALA A 174 -11.49 6.69 -7.76
C ALA A 174 -10.07 6.25 -8.12
N ALA A 175 -9.89 5.76 -9.34
CA ALA A 175 -8.59 5.37 -9.85
C ALA A 175 -7.66 6.59 -9.99
N VAL A 176 -6.43 6.45 -9.52
CA VAL A 176 -5.40 7.47 -9.71
C VAL A 176 -4.91 7.43 -11.17
N LYS A 177 -5.02 8.56 -11.87
CA LYS A 177 -4.64 8.63 -13.30
C LYS A 177 -3.18 8.22 -13.51
N GLY A 178 -2.97 7.27 -14.42
CA GLY A 178 -1.64 6.77 -14.76
C GLY A 178 -1.08 5.71 -13.79
N LEU A 179 -1.79 5.37 -12.70
CA LEU A 179 -1.39 4.35 -11.74
C LEU A 179 -2.37 3.18 -11.74
N ARG A 180 -1.98 2.08 -12.40
CA ARG A 180 -2.84 0.89 -12.45
C ARG A 180 -2.95 0.23 -11.07
N GLY A 181 -4.20 -0.07 -10.66
CA GLY A 181 -4.49 -0.73 -9.38
C GLY A 181 -4.29 0.18 -8.16
N VAL A 182 -4.15 1.49 -8.35
CA VAL A 182 -4.04 2.48 -7.27
C VAL A 182 -5.27 3.36 -7.27
N TYR A 183 -5.83 3.55 -6.09
CA TYR A 183 -7.06 4.30 -5.86
C TYR A 183 -6.86 5.31 -4.74
N CYS A 184 -7.58 6.42 -4.79
CA CYS A 184 -7.63 7.43 -3.74
C CYS A 184 -9.10 7.78 -3.44
N LYS A 185 -9.33 8.54 -2.39
CA LYS A 185 -10.66 9.09 -2.13
C LYS A 185 -11.10 9.99 -3.29
N LYS A 186 -12.35 9.86 -3.70
CA LYS A 186 -12.90 10.65 -4.81
C LYS A 186 -12.88 12.16 -4.52
N THR A 187 -13.02 12.54 -3.26
CA THR A 187 -12.89 13.92 -2.78
C THR A 187 -11.55 14.57 -3.12
N LEU A 188 -10.46 13.82 -3.11
CA LEU A 188 -9.13 14.30 -3.49
C LEU A 188 -9.09 14.78 -4.94
N LEU A 189 -9.70 14.03 -5.86
CA LEU A 189 -9.70 14.37 -7.29
C LEU A 189 -10.58 15.58 -7.60
N THR A 190 -11.71 15.72 -6.91
CA THR A 190 -12.59 16.88 -7.08
C THR A 190 -11.95 18.16 -6.55
N ALA A 191 -11.23 18.09 -5.44
CA ALA A 191 -10.47 19.23 -4.90
C ALA A 191 -9.35 19.68 -5.84
N ALA A 192 -8.61 18.72 -6.43
CA ALA A 192 -7.52 19.01 -7.37
C ALA A 192 -8.03 19.64 -8.71
N THR A 193 -9.25 19.33 -9.14
CA THR A 193 -9.86 19.96 -10.32
C THR A 193 -10.40 21.35 -10.02
N ALA A 194 -10.85 21.62 -8.81
CA ALA A 194 -11.36 22.92 -8.39
C ALA A 194 -10.25 23.97 -8.18
N SER A 195 -9.02 23.53 -7.92
CA SER A 195 -7.86 24.41 -7.64
C SER A 195 -7.08 24.84 -8.89
N ARG A 196 -7.45 24.38 -10.11
CA ARG A 196 -6.87 24.89 -11.37
C ARG A 196 -7.60 26.15 -11.80
N PRO A 197 -6.97 27.36 -11.79
CA PRO A 197 -7.58 28.55 -12.35
C PRO A 197 -7.85 28.32 -13.83
N ALA A 198 -9.08 28.67 -14.26
CA ALA A 198 -9.43 28.69 -15.68
C ALA A 198 -8.54 29.71 -16.39
N THR A 199 -7.60 29.26 -17.17
CA THR A 199 -6.80 30.14 -18.05
C THR A 199 -7.71 30.52 -19.23
N THR A 200 -8.50 31.57 -19.03
CA THR A 200 -9.17 32.27 -20.14
C THR A 200 -8.13 33.15 -20.82
N ALA A 201 -7.57 32.68 -21.91
CA ALA A 201 -6.87 33.56 -22.84
C ALA A 201 -7.92 34.38 -23.61
N PRO A 202 -7.84 35.72 -23.61
CA PRO A 202 -8.71 36.51 -24.49
C PRO A 202 -8.23 36.38 -25.93
N LEU A 203 -9.13 35.91 -26.82
CA LEU A 203 -8.96 36.07 -28.26
C LEU A 203 -9.05 37.57 -28.58
N THR A 204 -7.93 38.22 -28.82
CA THR A 204 -7.92 39.53 -29.51
C THR A 204 -8.10 39.29 -30.97
N ALA A 205 -9.29 39.57 -31.49
CA ALA A 205 -9.54 39.76 -32.88
C ALA A 205 -8.79 41.03 -33.34
N LYS A 206 -7.85 40.90 -34.28
CA LYS A 206 -7.37 42.03 -35.07
C LYS A 206 -8.18 42.09 -36.35
N THR A 207 -9.06 43.11 -36.43
CA THR A 207 -9.60 43.66 -37.66
C THR A 207 -8.63 44.66 -38.23
N ALA A 208 -8.19 44.43 -39.46
CA ALA A 208 -7.99 45.44 -40.53
C ALA A 208 -7.39 44.73 -41.75
#